data_5810dc790d9fad2ce4d18d1c04134dba
#
_entry.id   5810dc790d9fad2ce4d18d1c04134dba
#
_cell.length_a   1.000
_cell.length_b   1.000
_cell.length_c   1.000
_cell.angle_alpha   90.00
_cell.angle_beta   90.00
_cell.angle_gamma   90.00
#
_symmetry.space_group_name_H-M   'P 1'
#
loop_
_entity.id
_entity.type
_entity.pdbx_description
1 polymer ?
#
loop_
_entity_poly.entity_id
_entity_poly.type
_entity_poly.pdbx_seq_one_letter_code
_entity_poly.pdbx_strand_id
1 'polypeptide(L)'
;QRQMCIRDSPGDEVIIPTPAFGLYEALVQLQGGVPVSLPTEHNHFQIVPEELKAAITDRTKAIILTSPNNPTGCVYTKETLDAVHAILRDKPIFVLCDDVYRTLTYCEDYHSFAEYQDMRDRIIVVQSFSKPYAMTGWRLGYCMADAKLMDRIQVFHQYCVTSVPSFVQRACVTALETDTSDVVEIFRRRRD
;
A
#
# COMPACT_ATOMS: atom_id res chain seq x y z
N GLN A 1 13.79 -17.08 20.01
CA GLN A 1 14.14 -16.02 19.05
C GLN A 1 13.63 -16.41 17.64
N ARG A 2 12.33 -16.38 17.41
CA ARG A 2 11.78 -16.36 16.06
C ARG A 2 11.90 -14.92 15.55
N GLN A 3 13.04 -14.61 14.95
CA GLN A 3 13.19 -13.38 14.20
C GLN A 3 12.18 -13.40 13.07
N MET A 4 11.34 -12.35 13.03
CA MET A 4 10.51 -12.03 11.89
C MET A 4 11.40 -11.95 10.64
N CYS A 5 11.51 -13.05 9.92
CA CYS A 5 11.84 -12.98 8.52
C CYS A 5 10.59 -12.45 7.83
N ILE A 6 10.70 -11.29 7.16
CA ILE A 6 9.78 -10.90 6.09
C ILE A 6 10.12 -11.80 4.87
N ARG A 7 10.25 -13.08 5.13
CA ARG A 7 10.28 -14.11 4.11
C ARG A 7 8.93 -14.77 4.25
N ASP A 8 8.10 -14.53 3.26
CA ASP A 8 6.95 -15.38 3.07
C ASP A 8 7.48 -16.82 3.03
N SER A 9 7.03 -17.64 3.97
CA SER A 9 7.28 -19.05 3.88
C SER A 9 6.39 -19.60 2.76
N PRO A 10 6.80 -20.62 2.02
CA PRO A 10 5.92 -21.25 1.05
C PRO A 10 4.57 -21.57 1.67
N GLY A 11 3.50 -20.99 1.09
CA GLY A 11 2.13 -21.13 1.59
C GLY A 11 1.64 -20.04 2.54
N ASP A 12 2.45 -19.04 2.89
CA ASP A 12 1.97 -17.84 3.58
C ASP A 12 0.99 -17.06 2.69
N GLU A 13 -0.07 -16.55 3.30
CA GLU A 13 -1.18 -15.93 2.58
C GLU A 13 -1.09 -14.40 2.66
N VAL A 14 -1.39 -13.75 1.53
CA VAL A 14 -1.52 -12.29 1.43
C VAL A 14 -2.92 -11.96 0.91
N ILE A 15 -3.71 -11.26 1.72
CA ILE A 15 -5.06 -10.83 1.33
C ILE A 15 -4.94 -9.62 0.39
N ILE A 16 -5.64 -9.69 -0.74
CA ILE A 16 -5.68 -8.65 -1.77
C ILE A 16 -7.15 -8.31 -2.04
N PRO A 17 -7.66 -7.16 -1.56
CA PRO A 17 -8.97 -6.67 -1.98
C PRO A 17 -9.00 -6.46 -3.49
N THR A 18 -9.99 -7.08 -4.15
CA THR A 18 -10.12 -7.05 -5.62
C THR A 18 -11.38 -6.30 -6.06
N PRO A 19 -11.36 -5.64 -7.24
CA PRO A 19 -10.28 -5.57 -8.25
C PRO A 19 -9.03 -4.86 -7.76
N ALA A 20 -7.85 -5.33 -8.16
CA ALA A 20 -6.57 -4.82 -7.71
C ALA A 20 -5.57 -4.67 -8.88
N PHE A 21 -4.50 -3.95 -8.64
CA PHE A 21 -3.39 -3.91 -9.59
C PHE A 21 -2.74 -5.29 -9.70
N GLY A 22 -2.77 -5.89 -10.92
CA GLY A 22 -2.39 -7.28 -11.15
C GLY A 22 -0.97 -7.67 -10.74
N LEU A 23 -0.09 -6.69 -10.50
CA LEU A 23 1.27 -6.95 -10.04
C LEU A 23 1.30 -7.54 -8.62
N TYR A 24 0.32 -7.25 -7.76
CA TYR A 24 0.32 -7.76 -6.38
C TYR A 24 0.26 -9.29 -6.34
N GLU A 25 -0.69 -9.88 -7.08
CA GLU A 25 -0.81 -11.35 -7.16
C GLU A 25 0.48 -11.97 -7.70
N ALA A 26 0.99 -11.42 -8.80
CA ALA A 26 2.21 -11.91 -9.43
C ALA A 26 3.42 -11.86 -8.48
N LEU A 27 3.58 -10.79 -7.69
CA LEU A 27 4.69 -10.66 -6.74
C LEU A 27 4.55 -11.64 -5.58
N VAL A 28 3.34 -11.84 -5.04
CA VAL A 28 3.08 -12.82 -3.97
C VAL A 28 3.43 -14.22 -4.45
N GLN A 29 2.97 -14.61 -5.64
CA GLN A 29 3.24 -15.93 -6.23
C GLN A 29 4.73 -16.14 -6.53
N LEU A 30 5.42 -15.12 -7.05
CA LEU A 30 6.87 -15.19 -7.33
C LEU A 30 7.72 -15.42 -6.07
N GLN A 31 7.21 -15.00 -4.90
CA GLN A 31 7.87 -15.25 -3.62
C GLN A 31 7.44 -16.57 -2.96
N GLY A 32 6.58 -17.35 -3.61
CA GLY A 32 6.05 -18.62 -3.08
C GLY A 32 4.88 -18.45 -2.10
N GLY A 33 4.35 -17.24 -1.97
CA GLY A 33 3.15 -16.96 -1.19
C GLY A 33 1.86 -17.30 -1.96
N VAL A 34 0.75 -17.27 -1.26
CA VAL A 34 -0.60 -17.53 -1.78
C VAL A 34 -1.41 -16.22 -1.76
N PRO A 35 -1.75 -15.64 -2.91
CA PRO A 35 -2.66 -14.50 -2.94
C PRO A 35 -4.08 -14.97 -2.62
N VAL A 36 -4.70 -14.31 -1.64
CA VAL A 36 -6.09 -14.54 -1.23
C VAL A 36 -6.92 -13.36 -1.71
N SER A 37 -7.71 -13.56 -2.76
CA SER A 37 -8.61 -12.54 -3.28
C SER A 37 -9.74 -12.26 -2.29
N LEU A 38 -9.99 -10.97 -2.04
CA LEU A 38 -11.12 -10.48 -1.26
C LEU A 38 -12.00 -9.60 -2.16
N PRO A 39 -13.07 -10.15 -2.79
CA PRO A 39 -13.93 -9.40 -3.69
C PRO A 39 -14.64 -8.24 -2.98
N THR A 40 -14.65 -7.04 -3.60
CA THR A 40 -15.26 -5.84 -3.02
C THR A 40 -16.29 -5.16 -3.92
N GLU A 41 -16.50 -5.67 -5.14
CA GLU A 41 -17.37 -5.06 -6.15
C GLU A 41 -18.81 -4.90 -5.69
N HIS A 42 -19.32 -5.89 -4.95
CA HIS A 42 -20.70 -5.93 -4.46
C HIS A 42 -20.97 -4.92 -3.33
N ASN A 43 -19.91 -4.33 -2.74
CA ASN A 43 -19.99 -3.33 -1.68
C ASN A 43 -19.34 -1.99 -2.09
N HIS A 44 -19.57 -1.53 -3.30
CA HIS A 44 -18.99 -0.28 -3.80
C HIS A 44 -17.46 -0.19 -3.63
N PHE A 45 -16.79 -1.32 -3.76
CA PHE A 45 -15.34 -1.50 -3.57
C PHE A 45 -14.85 -1.22 -2.15
N GLN A 46 -15.74 -1.15 -1.15
CA GLN A 46 -15.38 -1.11 0.26
C GLN A 46 -15.23 -2.52 0.81
N ILE A 47 -14.30 -2.71 1.74
CA ILE A 47 -14.09 -4.02 2.39
C ILE A 47 -15.25 -4.32 3.34
N VAL A 48 -15.85 -5.51 3.19
CA VAL A 48 -16.85 -6.02 4.12
C VAL A 48 -16.16 -6.69 5.31
N PRO A 49 -16.41 -6.23 6.56
CA PRO A 49 -15.70 -6.72 7.74
C PRO A 49 -15.82 -8.23 7.96
N GLU A 50 -17.00 -8.80 7.72
CA GLU A 50 -17.27 -10.23 7.91
C GLU A 50 -16.51 -11.08 6.90
N GLU A 51 -16.39 -10.62 5.66
CA GLU A 51 -15.65 -11.30 4.61
C GLU A 51 -14.14 -11.22 4.86
N LEU A 52 -13.64 -10.08 5.35
CA LEU A 52 -12.25 -9.97 5.77
C LEU A 52 -11.94 -10.94 6.93
N LYS A 53 -12.82 -11.03 7.93
CA LYS A 53 -12.65 -12.00 9.03
C LYS A 53 -12.60 -13.44 8.53
N ALA A 54 -13.47 -13.78 7.57
CA ALA A 54 -13.53 -15.12 6.97
C ALA A 54 -12.30 -15.46 6.12
N ALA A 55 -11.70 -14.45 5.47
CA ALA A 55 -10.50 -14.61 4.66
C ALA A 55 -9.21 -14.79 5.48
N ILE A 56 -9.21 -14.40 6.76
CA ILE A 56 -8.05 -14.51 7.65
C ILE A 56 -7.91 -15.94 8.15
N THR A 57 -6.74 -16.52 7.95
CA THR A 57 -6.33 -17.83 8.49
C THR A 57 -5.06 -17.69 9.32
N ASP A 58 -4.58 -18.79 9.92
CA ASP A 58 -3.31 -18.83 10.64
C ASP A 58 -2.09 -18.62 9.71
N ARG A 59 -2.29 -18.75 8.39
CA ARG A 59 -1.27 -18.51 7.37
C ARG A 59 -1.28 -17.07 6.85
N THR A 60 -2.27 -16.28 7.18
CA THR A 60 -2.35 -14.89 6.73
C THR A 60 -1.24 -14.06 7.35
N LYS A 61 -0.37 -13.49 6.52
CA LYS A 61 0.78 -12.67 6.94
C LYS A 61 0.61 -11.20 6.62
N ALA A 62 -0.09 -10.87 5.55
CA ALA A 62 -0.27 -9.49 5.14
C ALA A 62 -1.62 -9.26 4.45
N ILE A 63 -2.01 -8.00 4.42
CA ILE A 63 -3.05 -7.46 3.56
C ILE A 63 -2.49 -6.26 2.80
N ILE A 64 -2.86 -6.11 1.53
CA ILE A 64 -2.51 -4.94 0.72
C ILE A 64 -3.72 -4.03 0.62
N LEU A 65 -3.60 -2.81 1.14
CA LEU A 65 -4.62 -1.77 1.04
C LEU A 65 -4.16 -0.70 0.06
N THR A 66 -4.86 -0.56 -1.05
CA THR A 66 -4.58 0.47 -2.06
C THR A 66 -5.68 1.51 -2.04
N SER A 67 -5.35 2.75 -1.68
CA SER A 67 -6.33 3.84 -1.62
C SER A 67 -5.67 5.17 -2.01
N PRO A 68 -6.16 5.82 -3.08
CA PRO A 68 -7.15 5.37 -4.07
C PRO A 68 -6.71 4.11 -4.82
N ASN A 69 -7.66 3.22 -5.09
CA ASN A 69 -7.39 1.93 -5.71
C ASN A 69 -7.16 2.05 -7.23
N ASN A 70 -6.27 1.24 -7.75
CA ASN A 70 -6.12 0.95 -9.17
C ASN A 70 -6.61 -0.49 -9.44
N PRO A 71 -7.70 -0.69 -10.24
CA PRO A 71 -8.22 0.20 -11.28
C PRO A 71 -9.47 1.02 -10.90
N THR A 72 -10.09 0.80 -9.75
CA THR A 72 -11.46 1.27 -9.47
C THR A 72 -11.57 2.77 -9.17
N GLY A 73 -10.47 3.40 -8.71
CA GLY A 73 -10.48 4.76 -8.18
C GLY A 73 -11.13 4.89 -6.80
N CYS A 74 -11.56 3.78 -6.20
CA CYS A 74 -12.18 3.79 -4.88
C CYS A 74 -11.21 4.31 -3.82
N VAL A 75 -11.72 5.17 -2.94
CA VAL A 75 -11.08 5.60 -1.70
C VAL A 75 -11.80 4.90 -0.56
N TYR A 76 -11.05 4.25 0.33
CA TYR A 76 -11.67 3.64 1.52
C TYR A 76 -12.19 4.72 2.46
N THR A 77 -13.43 4.53 2.93
CA THR A 77 -14.01 5.42 3.93
C THR A 77 -13.36 5.22 5.30
N LYS A 78 -13.51 6.21 6.19
CA LYS A 78 -13.00 6.12 7.56
C LYS A 78 -13.60 4.91 8.28
N GLU A 79 -14.90 4.65 8.08
CA GLU A 79 -15.62 3.52 8.67
C GLU A 79 -15.05 2.17 8.20
N THR A 80 -14.73 2.07 6.90
CA THR A 80 -14.07 0.86 6.37
C THR A 80 -12.70 0.65 7.01
N LEU A 81 -11.89 1.70 7.11
CA LEU A 81 -10.57 1.63 7.72
C LEU A 81 -10.63 1.30 9.22
N ASP A 82 -11.58 1.89 9.96
CA ASP A 82 -11.81 1.60 11.38
C ASP A 82 -12.21 0.13 11.59
N ALA A 83 -13.06 -0.41 10.73
CA ALA A 83 -13.47 -1.81 10.79
C ALA A 83 -12.29 -2.76 10.48
N VAL A 84 -11.49 -2.46 9.47
CA VAL A 84 -10.26 -3.21 9.15
C VAL A 84 -9.28 -3.15 10.32
N HIS A 85 -9.04 -1.97 10.89
CA HIS A 85 -8.19 -1.79 12.06
C HIS A 85 -8.66 -2.64 13.24
N ALA A 86 -9.95 -2.58 13.59
CA ALA A 86 -10.52 -3.36 14.69
C ALA A 86 -10.32 -4.89 14.52
N ILE A 87 -10.27 -5.38 13.28
CA ILE A 87 -10.02 -6.79 12.98
C ILE A 87 -8.54 -7.14 13.09
N LEU A 88 -7.64 -6.25 12.68
CA LEU A 88 -6.22 -6.55 12.51
C LEU A 88 -5.35 -6.18 13.72
N ARG A 89 -5.77 -5.23 14.56
CA ARG A 89 -4.94 -4.65 15.63
C ARG A 89 -4.32 -5.68 16.58
N ASP A 90 -5.01 -6.78 16.86
CA ASP A 90 -4.55 -7.83 17.78
C ASP A 90 -3.95 -9.05 17.04
N LYS A 91 -3.73 -8.93 15.73
CA LYS A 91 -3.21 -10.02 14.89
C LYS A 91 -1.81 -9.70 14.37
N PRO A 92 -0.92 -10.69 14.22
CA PRO A 92 0.43 -10.48 13.70
C PRO A 92 0.42 -10.36 12.15
N ILE A 93 -0.48 -9.55 11.60
CA ILE A 93 -0.67 -9.34 10.17
C ILE A 93 -0.10 -7.98 9.78
N PHE A 94 0.73 -7.95 8.76
CA PHE A 94 1.26 -6.72 8.19
C PHE A 94 0.25 -6.05 7.28
N VAL A 95 0.27 -4.72 7.25
CA VAL A 95 -0.55 -3.93 6.34
C VAL A 95 0.36 -3.15 5.39
N LEU A 96 0.30 -3.47 4.10
CA LEU A 96 0.95 -2.70 3.05
C LEU A 96 -0.05 -1.65 2.54
N CYS A 97 0.21 -0.39 2.84
CA CYS A 97 -0.57 0.74 2.35
C CYS A 97 0.07 1.26 1.06
N ASP A 98 -0.56 0.96 -0.09
CA ASP A 98 -0.15 1.57 -1.35
C ASP A 98 -0.93 2.88 -1.55
N ASP A 99 -0.32 3.96 -1.07
CA ASP A 99 -0.89 5.31 -1.07
C ASP A 99 -0.40 6.14 -2.28
N VAL A 100 0.06 5.50 -3.34
CA VAL A 100 0.68 6.15 -4.51
C VAL A 100 -0.22 7.19 -5.19
N TYR A 101 -1.53 7.07 -5.06
CA TYR A 101 -2.51 8.00 -5.61
C TYR A 101 -3.08 8.98 -4.58
N ARG A 102 -2.60 9.00 -3.35
CA ARG A 102 -3.12 9.80 -2.23
C ARG A 102 -3.37 11.26 -2.59
N THR A 103 -2.44 11.90 -3.29
CA THR A 103 -2.54 13.32 -3.66
C THR A 103 -3.45 13.58 -4.88
N LEU A 104 -3.88 12.53 -5.58
CA LEU A 104 -4.80 12.60 -6.72
C LEU A 104 -6.24 12.24 -6.31
N THR A 105 -6.60 12.44 -5.05
CA THR A 105 -7.97 12.27 -4.55
C THR A 105 -8.82 13.49 -4.85
N TYR A 106 -10.12 13.26 -5.00
CA TYR A 106 -11.12 14.32 -5.23
C TYR A 106 -12.17 14.38 -4.12
N CYS A 107 -12.03 13.55 -3.08
CA CYS A 107 -12.83 13.60 -1.87
C CYS A 107 -12.23 14.61 -0.88
N GLU A 108 -13.09 15.17 -0.03
CA GLU A 108 -12.67 16.13 1.01
C GLU A 108 -11.96 15.42 2.18
N ASP A 109 -12.39 14.20 2.51
CA ASP A 109 -11.89 13.41 3.63
C ASP A 109 -11.12 12.17 3.15
N TYR A 110 -9.84 12.32 2.87
CA TYR A 110 -8.95 11.21 2.62
C TYR A 110 -8.30 10.73 3.91
N HIS A 111 -8.42 9.45 4.21
CA HIS A 111 -7.73 8.77 5.30
C HIS A 111 -6.80 7.68 4.79
N SER A 112 -5.63 7.56 5.39
CA SER A 112 -4.72 6.44 5.18
C SER A 112 -4.77 5.49 6.38
N PHE A 113 -4.65 4.19 6.14
CA PHE A 113 -4.50 3.22 7.22
C PHE A 113 -3.23 3.47 8.06
N ALA A 114 -2.28 4.23 7.55
CA ALA A 114 -1.08 4.66 8.26
C ALA A 114 -1.37 5.58 9.47
N GLU A 115 -2.58 6.08 9.63
CA GLU A 115 -2.99 6.91 10.78
C GLU A 115 -3.12 6.10 12.08
N TYR A 116 -3.28 4.76 12.01
CA TYR A 116 -3.41 3.89 13.19
C TYR A 116 -2.06 3.61 13.83
N GLN A 117 -1.67 4.49 14.78
CA GLN A 117 -0.35 4.49 15.42
C GLN A 117 -0.07 3.26 16.29
N ASP A 118 -1.10 2.61 16.82
CA ASP A 118 -1.03 1.38 17.62
C ASP A 118 -0.61 0.16 16.78
N MET A 119 -0.69 0.25 15.44
CA MET A 119 -0.21 -0.77 14.50
C MET A 119 1.08 -0.39 13.76
N ARG A 120 1.73 0.71 14.13
CA ARG A 120 2.89 1.26 13.42
C ARG A 120 4.01 0.24 13.17
N ASP A 121 4.19 -0.70 14.09
CA ASP A 121 5.19 -1.77 14.00
C ASP A 121 4.92 -2.78 12.86
N ARG A 122 3.74 -2.74 12.26
CA ARG A 122 3.27 -3.67 11.21
C ARG A 122 2.74 -2.98 9.96
N ILE A 123 2.80 -1.65 9.89
CA ILE A 123 2.37 -0.88 8.71
C ILE A 123 3.58 -0.53 7.86
N ILE A 124 3.45 -0.76 6.55
CA ILE A 124 4.41 -0.35 5.52
C ILE A 124 3.65 0.55 4.55
N VAL A 125 4.05 1.81 4.44
CA VAL A 125 3.46 2.76 3.49
C VAL A 125 4.35 2.87 2.27
N VAL A 126 3.77 2.72 1.08
CA VAL A 126 4.45 2.88 -0.20
C VAL A 126 3.94 4.12 -0.90
N GLN A 127 4.87 4.92 -1.41
CA GLN A 127 4.61 6.15 -2.14
C GLN A 127 5.45 6.23 -3.41
N SER A 128 5.00 7.02 -4.36
CA SER A 128 5.69 7.19 -5.64
C SER A 128 5.68 8.65 -6.10
N PHE A 129 6.75 9.07 -6.75
CA PHE A 129 6.80 10.34 -7.47
C PHE A 129 6.15 10.27 -8.85
N SER A 130 5.85 9.06 -9.33
CA SER A 130 5.36 8.82 -10.68
C SER A 130 4.05 9.53 -10.98
N LYS A 131 3.11 9.54 -10.04
CA LYS A 131 1.74 10.03 -10.26
C LYS A 131 1.56 11.46 -9.78
N PRO A 132 1.86 11.80 -8.51
CA PRO A 132 1.66 13.16 -8.00
C PRO A 132 2.44 14.22 -8.77
N TYR A 133 3.66 13.86 -9.19
CA TYR A 133 4.60 14.81 -9.79
C TYR A 133 4.81 14.58 -11.30
N ALA A 134 3.97 13.75 -11.94
CA ALA A 134 4.10 13.39 -13.36
C ALA A 134 5.51 12.84 -13.73
N MET A 135 6.19 12.18 -12.78
CA MET A 135 7.58 11.70 -12.89
C MET A 135 7.66 10.20 -13.20
N THR A 136 6.80 9.68 -14.06
CA THR A 136 6.73 8.24 -14.35
C THR A 136 8.03 7.68 -14.93
N GLY A 137 8.74 8.44 -15.76
CA GLY A 137 10.02 8.06 -16.37
C GLY A 137 11.22 8.09 -15.40
N TRP A 138 11.11 8.76 -14.26
CA TRP A 138 12.20 8.91 -13.29
C TRP A 138 12.43 7.67 -12.43
N ARG A 139 11.46 6.77 -12.36
CA ARG A 139 11.54 5.47 -11.68
C ARG A 139 11.92 5.56 -10.20
N LEU A 140 11.33 6.49 -9.45
CA LEU A 140 11.53 6.66 -8.02
C LEU A 140 10.22 6.58 -7.24
N GLY A 141 10.28 5.90 -6.13
CA GLY A 141 9.30 5.87 -5.05
C GLY A 141 10.03 5.76 -3.71
N TYR A 142 9.27 5.73 -2.66
CA TYR A 142 9.79 5.53 -1.31
C TYR A 142 8.81 4.74 -0.45
N CYS A 143 9.33 4.10 0.58
CA CYS A 143 8.50 3.46 1.58
C CYS A 143 8.85 3.97 2.98
N MET A 144 7.88 3.89 3.87
CA MET A 144 8.00 4.28 5.28
C MET A 144 7.46 3.15 6.14
N ALA A 145 8.19 2.78 7.17
CA ALA A 145 7.77 1.77 8.15
C ALA A 145 8.53 1.96 9.46
N ASP A 146 8.23 1.12 10.46
CA ASP A 146 9.06 1.06 11.68
C ASP A 146 10.52 0.74 11.34
N ALA A 147 11.45 1.29 12.13
CA ALA A 147 12.89 1.16 11.89
C ALA A 147 13.33 -0.31 11.73
N LYS A 148 12.79 -1.23 12.53
CA LYS A 148 13.13 -2.66 12.43
C LYS A 148 12.69 -3.29 11.11
N LEU A 149 11.56 -2.84 10.56
CA LEU A 149 11.10 -3.26 9.24
C LEU A 149 11.97 -2.64 8.16
N MET A 150 12.26 -1.34 8.27
CA MET A 150 13.12 -0.63 7.31
C MET A 150 14.50 -1.22 7.21
N ASP A 151 15.12 -1.64 8.31
CA ASP A 151 16.41 -2.33 8.31
C ASP A 151 16.40 -3.58 7.41
N ARG A 152 15.30 -4.35 7.44
CA ARG A 152 15.15 -5.55 6.62
C ARG A 152 14.86 -5.23 5.16
N ILE A 153 13.97 -4.27 4.92
CA ILE A 153 13.63 -3.80 3.57
C ILE A 153 14.87 -3.23 2.89
N GLN A 154 15.69 -2.46 3.61
CA GLN A 154 16.91 -1.86 3.07
C GLN A 154 17.95 -2.90 2.64
N VAL A 155 18.15 -3.94 3.44
CA VAL A 155 19.05 -5.05 3.08
C VAL A 155 18.58 -5.73 1.78
N PHE A 156 17.29 -6.04 1.69
CA PHE A 156 16.72 -6.62 0.47
C PHE A 156 16.84 -5.70 -0.74
N HIS A 157 16.50 -4.42 -0.57
CA HIS A 157 16.61 -3.40 -1.61
C HIS A 157 18.04 -3.26 -2.14
N GLN A 158 19.03 -3.27 -1.24
CA GLN A 158 20.44 -3.17 -1.61
C GLN A 158 20.87 -4.30 -2.55
N TYR A 159 20.39 -5.52 -2.34
CA TYR A 159 20.70 -6.65 -3.21
C TYR A 159 19.90 -6.64 -4.52
N CYS A 160 18.71 -6.08 -4.54
CA CYS A 160 17.86 -6.03 -5.74
C CYS A 160 18.21 -4.87 -6.68
N VAL A 161 18.51 -3.69 -6.14
CA VAL A 161 18.58 -2.43 -6.90
C VAL A 161 19.87 -1.66 -6.63
N THR A 162 20.58 -1.95 -5.54
CA THR A 162 21.73 -1.21 -5.03
C THR A 162 21.35 0.18 -4.53
N SER A 163 21.04 1.12 -5.42
CA SER A 163 20.57 2.46 -5.07
C SER A 163 19.91 3.15 -6.26
N VAL A 164 19.09 4.14 -5.98
CA VAL A 164 18.55 5.05 -6.99
C VAL A 164 19.62 6.10 -7.36
N PRO A 165 19.74 6.53 -8.64
CA PRO A 165 20.68 7.56 -9.04
C PRO A 165 20.56 8.84 -8.21
N SER A 166 21.68 9.37 -7.75
CA SER A 166 21.72 10.50 -6.80
C SER A 166 21.08 11.77 -7.32
N PHE A 167 21.18 12.05 -8.62
CA PHE A 167 20.53 13.23 -9.23
C PHE A 167 19.00 13.11 -9.23
N VAL A 168 18.46 11.87 -9.39
CA VAL A 168 17.02 11.61 -9.27
C VAL A 168 16.57 11.88 -7.85
N GLN A 169 17.32 11.39 -6.84
CA GLN A 169 17.01 11.64 -5.43
C GLN A 169 16.95 13.14 -5.12
N ARG A 170 17.92 13.92 -5.60
CA ARG A 170 17.95 15.38 -5.40
C ARG A 170 16.75 16.07 -6.04
N ALA A 171 16.40 15.69 -7.27
CA ALA A 171 15.21 16.25 -7.94
C ALA A 171 13.92 15.96 -7.15
N CYS A 172 13.83 14.78 -6.55
CA CYS A 172 12.66 14.39 -5.75
C CYS A 172 12.57 15.12 -4.41
N VAL A 173 13.68 15.57 -3.81
CA VAL A 173 13.63 16.48 -2.65
C VAL A 173 12.92 17.78 -3.03
N THR A 174 13.28 18.38 -4.16
CA THR A 174 12.59 19.59 -4.67
C THR A 174 11.12 19.30 -5.00
N ALA A 175 10.82 18.12 -5.58
CA ALA A 175 9.45 17.74 -5.87
C ALA A 175 8.56 17.68 -4.62
N LEU A 176 9.07 17.20 -3.49
CA LEU A 176 8.33 17.15 -2.22
C LEU A 176 7.97 18.54 -1.67
N GLU A 177 8.69 19.58 -2.06
CA GLU A 177 8.45 20.98 -1.70
C GLU A 177 7.57 21.71 -2.71
N THR A 178 7.22 21.04 -3.83
CA THR A 178 6.46 21.64 -4.93
C THR A 178 4.97 21.40 -4.72
N ASP A 179 4.17 22.46 -4.80
CA ASP A 179 2.71 22.35 -4.86
C ASP A 179 2.28 21.71 -6.18
N THR A 180 1.42 20.69 -6.10
CA THR A 180 0.88 19.96 -7.26
C THR A 180 -0.64 20.14 -7.40
N SER A 181 -1.22 21.12 -6.75
CA SER A 181 -2.67 21.37 -6.77
C SER A 181 -3.21 21.65 -8.17
N ASP A 182 -2.45 22.33 -9.03
CA ASP A 182 -2.77 22.56 -10.43
C ASP A 182 -2.84 21.24 -11.24
N VAL A 183 -1.95 20.29 -10.96
CA VAL A 183 -1.97 18.94 -11.57
C VAL A 183 -3.25 18.21 -11.17
N VAL A 184 -3.61 18.24 -9.89
CA VAL A 184 -4.84 17.63 -9.38
C VAL A 184 -6.07 18.21 -10.06
N GLU A 185 -6.11 19.55 -10.22
CA GLU A 185 -7.21 20.24 -10.88
C GLU A 185 -7.31 19.88 -12.38
N ILE A 186 -6.18 19.73 -13.09
CA ILE A 186 -6.17 19.26 -14.48
C ILE A 186 -6.78 17.85 -14.58
N PHE A 187 -6.42 16.94 -13.69
CA PHE A 187 -7.00 15.60 -13.66
C PHE A 187 -8.49 15.64 -13.34
N ARG A 188 -8.92 16.47 -12.39
CA ARG A 188 -10.34 16.65 -12.04
C ARG A 188 -11.15 17.07 -13.26
N ARG A 189 -10.73 18.12 -13.98
CA ARG A 189 -11.39 18.61 -15.20
C ARG A 189 -11.45 17.57 -16.33
N ARG A 190 -10.48 16.67 -16.40
CA ARG A 190 -10.47 15.61 -17.43
C ARG A 190 -11.34 14.41 -17.06
N ARG A 191 -11.60 14.21 -15.78
CA ARG A 191 -12.52 13.18 -15.31
C ARG A 191 -13.97 13.58 -15.58
N ASP A 192 -14.34 14.83 -15.32
CA ASP A 192 -15.69 15.39 -15.48
C ASP A 192 -15.98 15.69 -16.97
#